data_e14675c70c9c57046202cb5b5f2b2a37
#
_entry.id   e14675c70c9c57046202cb5b5f2b2a37
#
_cell.length_a   1.000
_cell.length_b   1.000
_cell.length_c   1.000
_cell.angle_alpha   90.00
_cell.angle_beta   90.00
_cell.angle_gamma   90.00
#
_symmetry.space_group_name_H-M   'P 1'
#
loop_
_entity.id
_entity.type
_entity.pdbx_description
1 polymer ?
#
loop_
_entity_poly.entity_id
_entity_poly.type
_entity_poly.pdbx_seq_one_letter_code
_entity_poly.pdbx_strand_id
1 'polypeptide(L)'
;MPYDIIFAPAEDIVGVVDAILAKPTECSKDFISKFADISSTQTINALHMAIQLGLANEDNVTGFFSSNSFLARLIVSSRNDNHKAAIMWLVLEQYEPYITFKSRFSFSGSIDLACKQVKTLYSMSCSYKDIRNAIISIATYSKAMINDGASSYKLNQDEVSYIEILELALKFKASDDNALRAQ
;
A
#
# COMPACT_ATOMS: atom_id res chain seq x y z
N MET A 1 6.85 -13.32 -8.19
CA MET A 1 6.32 -12.31 -9.09
C MET A 1 7.35 -11.20 -9.23
N PRO A 2 7.73 -10.76 -10.42
CA PRO A 2 8.66 -9.65 -10.53
C PRO A 2 8.00 -8.38 -9.98
N TYR A 3 8.75 -7.60 -9.22
CA TYR A 3 8.28 -6.31 -8.76
C TYR A 3 8.28 -5.33 -9.94
N ASP A 4 7.18 -4.63 -10.10
CA ASP A 4 7.05 -3.52 -11.04
C ASP A 4 6.22 -2.41 -10.40
N ILE A 5 6.69 -1.18 -10.48
CA ILE A 5 6.09 -0.06 -9.78
C ILE A 5 5.49 0.90 -10.79
N ILE A 6 4.20 1.16 -10.63
CA ILE A 6 3.48 2.20 -11.36
C ILE A 6 3.01 3.23 -10.33
N PHE A 7 3.20 4.51 -10.63
CA PHE A 7 2.72 5.56 -9.73
C PHE A 7 1.20 5.53 -9.59
N ALA A 8 0.75 5.45 -8.35
CA ALA A 8 -0.63 5.69 -7.94
C ALA A 8 -0.63 6.45 -6.61
N PRO A 9 -1.47 7.49 -6.44
CA PRO A 9 -1.65 8.12 -5.15
C PRO A 9 -2.08 7.10 -4.08
N ALA A 10 -1.60 7.25 -2.86
CA ALA A 10 -1.93 6.33 -1.77
C ALA A 10 -3.44 6.28 -1.49
N GLU A 11 -4.12 7.41 -1.62
CA GLU A 11 -5.57 7.53 -1.48
C GLU A 11 -6.32 6.67 -2.52
N ASP A 12 -5.85 6.66 -3.76
CA ASP A 12 -6.43 5.82 -4.82
C ASP A 12 -6.25 4.33 -4.50
N ILE A 13 -5.07 3.96 -3.97
CA ILE A 13 -4.80 2.57 -3.53
C ILE A 13 -5.77 2.16 -2.42
N VAL A 14 -5.98 3.01 -1.43
CA VAL A 14 -6.96 2.75 -0.35
C VAL A 14 -8.37 2.69 -0.90
N GLY A 15 -8.73 3.57 -1.83
CA GLY A 15 -10.05 3.62 -2.47
C GLY A 15 -10.38 2.34 -3.25
N VAL A 16 -9.43 1.80 -4.02
CA VAL A 16 -9.66 0.53 -4.76
C VAL A 16 -9.77 -0.67 -3.81
N VAL A 17 -9.01 -0.67 -2.73
CA VAL A 17 -9.09 -1.72 -1.69
C VAL A 17 -10.46 -1.68 -0.99
N ASP A 18 -10.97 -0.48 -0.68
CA ASP A 18 -12.31 -0.30 -0.13
C ASP A 18 -13.39 -0.83 -1.08
N ALA A 19 -13.30 -0.50 -2.36
CA ALA A 19 -14.22 -1.00 -3.39
C ALA A 19 -14.23 -2.54 -3.47
N ILE A 20 -13.05 -3.17 -3.43
CA ILE A 20 -12.92 -4.63 -3.47
C ILE A 20 -13.58 -5.27 -2.25
N LEU A 21 -13.37 -4.72 -1.06
CA LEU A 21 -13.96 -5.25 0.17
C LEU A 21 -15.47 -4.98 0.27
N ALA A 22 -15.95 -3.90 -0.34
CA ALA A 22 -17.37 -3.59 -0.42
C ALA A 22 -18.14 -4.56 -1.34
N LYS A 23 -17.46 -5.19 -2.32
CA LYS A 23 -18.05 -6.16 -3.23
C LYS A 23 -17.21 -7.45 -3.29
N PRO A 24 -17.39 -8.36 -2.35
CA PRO A 24 -16.55 -9.55 -2.20
C PRO A 24 -16.65 -10.57 -3.33
N THR A 25 -17.66 -10.46 -4.19
CA THR A 25 -17.87 -11.36 -5.33
C THR A 25 -18.01 -10.58 -6.62
N GLU A 26 -17.42 -11.10 -7.71
CA GLU A 26 -17.51 -10.51 -9.05
C GLU A 26 -17.14 -9.02 -9.12
N CYS A 27 -16.09 -8.63 -8.37
CA CYS A 27 -15.63 -7.25 -8.32
C CYS A 27 -14.83 -6.90 -9.57
N SER A 28 -15.46 -6.16 -10.49
CA SER A 28 -14.86 -5.74 -11.76
C SER A 28 -14.14 -4.38 -11.67
N LYS A 29 -13.26 -4.11 -12.63
CA LYS A 29 -12.60 -2.79 -12.76
C LYS A 29 -13.60 -1.64 -12.87
N ASP A 30 -14.70 -1.84 -13.63
CA ASP A 30 -15.73 -0.81 -13.80
C ASP A 30 -16.45 -0.48 -12.50
N PHE A 31 -16.75 -1.52 -11.70
CA PHE A 31 -17.32 -1.30 -10.37
C PHE A 31 -16.35 -0.50 -9.49
N ILE A 32 -15.07 -0.91 -9.45
CA ILE A 32 -14.04 -0.26 -8.63
C ILE A 32 -13.87 1.20 -9.02
N SER A 33 -13.76 1.48 -10.32
CA SER A 33 -13.63 2.85 -10.83
C SER A 33 -14.79 3.75 -10.42
N LYS A 34 -16.01 3.25 -10.52
CA LYS A 34 -17.21 3.99 -10.12
C LYS A 34 -17.33 4.17 -8.61
N PHE A 35 -17.00 3.13 -7.85
CA PHE A 35 -17.07 3.17 -6.39
C PHE A 35 -16.04 4.11 -5.79
N ALA A 36 -14.81 4.07 -6.29
CA ALA A 36 -13.71 4.93 -5.84
C ALA A 36 -13.75 6.35 -6.44
N ASP A 37 -14.65 6.60 -7.40
CA ASP A 37 -14.78 7.89 -8.13
C ASP A 37 -13.45 8.36 -8.76
N ILE A 38 -12.76 7.44 -9.42
CA ILE A 38 -11.50 7.69 -10.13
C ILE A 38 -11.57 7.23 -11.58
N SER A 39 -10.71 7.77 -12.42
CA SER A 39 -10.67 7.37 -13.83
C SER A 39 -10.22 5.91 -14.01
N SER A 40 -10.52 5.36 -15.18
CA SER A 40 -10.11 4.00 -15.55
C SER A 40 -8.59 3.79 -15.46
N THR A 41 -7.80 4.78 -15.89
CA THR A 41 -6.33 4.73 -15.81
C THR A 41 -5.83 4.76 -14.36
N GLN A 42 -6.39 5.64 -13.52
CA GLN A 42 -6.06 5.67 -12.09
C GLN A 42 -6.43 4.36 -11.40
N THR A 43 -7.58 3.77 -11.76
CA THR A 43 -8.01 2.47 -11.24
C THR A 43 -7.00 1.38 -11.56
N ILE A 44 -6.54 1.29 -12.81
CA ILE A 44 -5.54 0.30 -13.24
C ILE A 44 -4.24 0.46 -12.46
N ASN A 45 -3.74 1.69 -12.33
CA ASN A 45 -2.51 1.97 -11.60
C ASN A 45 -2.64 1.66 -10.11
N ALA A 46 -3.74 2.06 -9.49
CA ALA A 46 -3.99 1.81 -8.07
C ALA A 46 -4.17 0.31 -7.77
N LEU A 47 -4.88 -0.44 -8.64
CA LEU A 47 -5.01 -1.90 -8.53
C LEU A 47 -3.66 -2.60 -8.67
N HIS A 48 -2.84 -2.17 -9.64
CA HIS A 48 -1.50 -2.71 -9.80
C HIS A 48 -0.68 -2.56 -8.50
N MET A 49 -0.68 -1.36 -7.92
CA MET A 49 0.03 -1.12 -6.66
C MET A 49 -0.60 -1.84 -5.47
N ALA A 50 -1.93 -1.94 -5.38
CA ALA A 50 -2.59 -2.71 -4.33
C ALA A 50 -2.19 -4.20 -4.37
N ILE A 51 -2.05 -4.78 -5.57
CA ILE A 51 -1.56 -6.16 -5.76
C ILE A 51 -0.09 -6.27 -5.37
N GLN A 52 0.76 -5.35 -5.81
CA GLN A 52 2.18 -5.32 -5.45
C GLN A 52 2.40 -5.22 -3.93
N LEU A 53 1.56 -4.50 -3.23
CA LEU A 53 1.58 -4.34 -1.78
C LEU A 53 0.92 -5.50 -1.02
N GLY A 54 0.38 -6.49 -1.72
CA GLY A 54 -0.30 -7.64 -1.10
C GLY A 54 -1.67 -7.31 -0.51
N LEU A 55 -2.29 -6.20 -0.92
CA LEU A 55 -3.60 -5.76 -0.44
C LEU A 55 -4.76 -6.30 -1.28
N ALA A 56 -4.50 -6.73 -2.50
CA ALA A 56 -5.49 -7.24 -3.44
C ALA A 56 -4.93 -8.37 -4.31
N ASN A 57 -5.83 -9.15 -4.90
CA ASN A 57 -5.51 -10.20 -5.87
C ASN A 57 -6.42 -10.05 -7.09
N GLU A 58 -5.91 -10.42 -8.27
CA GLU A 58 -6.68 -10.55 -9.50
C GLU A 58 -6.79 -12.02 -9.86
N ASP A 59 -8.00 -12.48 -10.17
CA ASP A 59 -8.21 -13.77 -10.79
C ASP A 59 -7.94 -13.66 -12.30
N ASN A 60 -6.88 -14.28 -12.76
CA ASN A 60 -6.45 -14.23 -14.16
C ASN A 60 -7.43 -14.85 -15.15
N VAL A 61 -8.39 -15.66 -14.68
CA VAL A 61 -9.41 -16.30 -15.52
C VAL A 61 -10.62 -15.40 -15.70
N THR A 62 -11.11 -14.83 -14.61
CA THR A 62 -12.33 -13.99 -14.61
C THR A 62 -12.03 -12.50 -14.75
N GLY A 63 -10.81 -12.06 -14.41
CA GLY A 63 -10.45 -10.64 -14.33
C GLY A 63 -11.12 -9.91 -13.16
N PHE A 64 -11.69 -10.64 -12.20
CA PHE A 64 -12.27 -10.07 -10.99
C PHE A 64 -11.21 -9.91 -9.90
N PHE A 65 -11.44 -8.94 -9.02
CA PHE A 65 -10.56 -8.61 -7.92
C PHE A 65 -11.14 -9.10 -6.59
N SER A 66 -10.25 -9.50 -5.71
CA SER A 66 -10.59 -9.93 -4.35
C SER A 66 -9.49 -9.50 -3.37
N SER A 67 -9.79 -9.55 -2.08
CA SER A 67 -8.79 -9.35 -1.03
C SER A 67 -9.05 -10.28 0.14
N ASN A 68 -8.03 -11.02 0.53
CA ASN A 68 -7.95 -11.79 1.78
C ASN A 68 -6.91 -11.20 2.74
N SER A 69 -6.39 -10.02 2.44
CA SER A 69 -5.44 -9.34 3.29
C SER A 69 -6.12 -8.82 4.56
N PHE A 70 -5.56 -9.23 5.70
CA PHE A 70 -5.99 -8.71 7.00
C PHE A 70 -5.70 -7.21 7.13
N LEU A 71 -4.54 -6.75 6.65
CA LEU A 71 -4.18 -5.33 6.67
C LEU A 71 -5.10 -4.49 5.78
N ALA A 72 -5.55 -5.02 4.64
CA ALA A 72 -6.54 -4.35 3.79
C ALA A 72 -7.86 -4.10 4.55
N ARG A 73 -8.36 -5.09 5.27
CA ARG A 73 -9.56 -4.95 6.10
C ARG A 73 -9.38 -3.92 7.21
N LEU A 74 -8.23 -3.89 7.85
CA LEU A 74 -7.91 -2.90 8.88
C LEU A 74 -7.90 -1.47 8.33
N ILE A 75 -7.27 -1.24 7.17
CA ILE A 75 -7.23 0.07 6.55
C ILE A 75 -8.64 0.59 6.29
N VAL A 76 -9.48 -0.24 5.69
CA VAL A 76 -10.85 0.13 5.29
C VAL A 76 -11.76 0.31 6.51
N SER A 77 -11.65 -0.53 7.53
CA SER A 77 -12.47 -0.43 8.75
C SER A 77 -12.05 0.71 9.67
N SER A 78 -10.84 1.22 9.53
CA SER A 78 -10.36 2.33 10.35
C SER A 78 -11.01 3.66 9.94
N ARG A 79 -11.59 4.36 10.90
CA ARG A 79 -12.16 5.71 10.73
C ARG A 79 -11.16 6.83 11.01
N ASN A 80 -10.01 6.49 11.60
CA ASN A 80 -8.99 7.44 12.00
C ASN A 80 -7.84 7.41 10.98
N ASP A 81 -7.54 8.55 10.39
CA ASP A 81 -6.48 8.68 9.37
C ASP A 81 -5.09 8.32 9.92
N ASN A 82 -4.83 8.56 11.20
CA ASN A 82 -3.58 8.16 11.83
C ASN A 82 -3.46 6.63 11.91
N HIS A 83 -4.57 5.92 12.18
CA HIS A 83 -4.59 4.47 12.17
C HIS A 83 -4.40 3.91 10.76
N LYS A 84 -5.07 4.49 9.75
CA LYS A 84 -4.85 4.11 8.35
C LYS A 84 -3.40 4.30 7.94
N ALA A 85 -2.81 5.44 8.28
CA ALA A 85 -1.41 5.73 8.02
C ALA A 85 -0.48 4.69 8.68
N ALA A 86 -0.71 4.37 9.93
CA ALA A 86 0.09 3.41 10.67
C ALA A 86 -0.01 1.99 10.08
N ILE A 87 -1.21 1.56 9.66
CA ILE A 87 -1.40 0.26 9.00
C ILE A 87 -0.71 0.25 7.63
N MET A 88 -0.79 1.32 6.86
CA MET A 88 -0.07 1.45 5.60
C MET A 88 1.45 1.41 5.81
N TRP A 89 1.95 1.93 6.91
CA TRP A 89 3.37 1.79 7.29
C TRP A 89 3.74 0.31 7.49
N LEU A 90 2.90 -0.47 8.19
CA LEU A 90 3.10 -1.91 8.33
C LEU A 90 3.11 -2.63 6.97
N VAL A 91 2.25 -2.22 6.04
CA VAL A 91 2.25 -2.73 4.66
C VAL A 91 3.58 -2.45 3.98
N LEU A 92 4.11 -1.23 4.08
CA LEU A 92 5.41 -0.88 3.51
C LEU A 92 6.57 -1.68 4.10
N GLU A 93 6.57 -1.92 5.41
CA GLU A 93 7.62 -2.69 6.08
C GLU A 93 7.62 -4.19 5.68
N GLN A 94 6.63 -4.66 4.96
CA GLN A 94 6.56 -5.99 4.37
C GLN A 94 6.87 -5.99 2.86
N TYR A 95 7.00 -4.81 2.26
CA TYR A 95 7.26 -4.66 0.83
C TYR A 95 8.76 -4.54 0.56
N GLU A 96 9.36 -5.60 0.05
CA GLU A 96 10.82 -5.69 -0.14
C GLU A 96 11.45 -4.52 -0.90
N PRO A 97 10.87 -3.99 -2.00
CA PRO A 97 11.44 -2.83 -2.67
C PRO A 97 11.52 -1.60 -1.76
N TYR A 98 10.55 -1.40 -0.85
CA TYR A 98 10.60 -0.32 0.13
C TYR A 98 11.66 -0.55 1.21
N ILE A 99 11.78 -1.78 1.71
CA ILE A 99 12.82 -2.14 2.70
C ILE A 99 14.20 -1.87 2.11
N THR A 100 14.41 -2.28 0.88
CA THR A 100 15.66 -2.01 0.16
C THR A 100 15.87 -0.51 -0.06
N PHE A 101 14.85 0.22 -0.50
CA PHE A 101 14.92 1.68 -0.63
C PHE A 101 15.33 2.34 0.68
N LYS A 102 14.68 1.99 1.79
CA LYS A 102 14.97 2.53 3.12
C LYS A 102 16.43 2.33 3.53
N SER A 103 16.93 1.11 3.34
CA SER A 103 18.32 0.78 3.61
C SER A 103 19.30 1.59 2.75
N ARG A 104 19.05 1.70 1.43
CA ARG A 104 19.90 2.44 0.50
C ARG A 104 19.85 3.94 0.73
N PHE A 105 18.68 4.47 1.04
CA PHE A 105 18.49 5.88 1.37
C PHE A 105 19.20 6.24 2.68
N SER A 106 19.09 5.43 3.71
CA SER A 106 19.80 5.63 4.97
C SER A 106 21.33 5.67 4.80
N PHE A 107 21.86 4.89 3.85
CA PHE A 107 23.28 4.85 3.56
C PHE A 107 23.75 6.04 2.72
N SER A 108 23.01 6.41 1.68
CA SER A 108 23.46 7.41 0.69
C SER A 108 22.96 8.83 0.96
N GLY A 109 21.85 8.98 1.69
CA GLY A 109 21.15 10.26 1.84
C GLY A 109 20.47 10.76 0.56
N SER A 110 20.50 10.00 -0.52
CA SER A 110 19.93 10.38 -1.83
C SER A 110 18.77 9.47 -2.21
N ILE A 111 17.56 10.05 -2.29
CA ILE A 111 16.36 9.34 -2.74
C ILE A 111 16.54 8.83 -4.17
N ASP A 112 17.03 9.67 -5.07
CA ASP A 112 17.20 9.30 -6.48
C ASP A 112 18.20 8.14 -6.65
N LEU A 113 19.30 8.17 -5.92
CA LEU A 113 20.27 7.08 -5.95
C LEU A 113 19.67 5.79 -5.40
N ALA A 114 18.97 5.87 -4.26
CA ALA A 114 18.28 4.72 -3.67
C ALA A 114 17.26 4.11 -4.64
N CYS A 115 16.45 4.94 -5.33
CA CYS A 115 15.48 4.47 -6.32
C CYS A 115 16.15 3.81 -7.54
N LYS A 116 17.27 4.36 -8.03
CA LYS A 116 18.06 3.73 -9.11
C LYS A 116 18.61 2.37 -8.68
N GLN A 117 19.07 2.24 -7.45
CA GLN A 117 19.57 0.98 -6.91
C GLN A 117 18.45 -0.05 -6.75
N VAL A 118 17.28 0.35 -6.24
CA VAL A 118 16.08 -0.51 -6.19
C VAL A 118 15.70 -1.00 -7.58
N LYS A 119 15.61 -0.09 -8.57
CA LYS A 119 15.35 -0.47 -9.96
C LYS A 119 16.30 -1.55 -10.46
N THR A 120 17.58 -1.37 -10.22
CA THR A 120 18.62 -2.31 -10.69
C THR A 120 18.53 -3.65 -9.97
N LEU A 121 18.38 -3.65 -8.63
CA LEU A 121 18.34 -4.87 -7.83
C LEU A 121 17.14 -5.77 -8.16
N TYR A 122 16.01 -5.16 -8.47
CA TYR A 122 14.78 -5.91 -8.83
C TYR A 122 14.53 -5.99 -10.34
N SER A 123 15.45 -5.51 -11.17
CA SER A 123 15.34 -5.51 -12.65
C SER A 123 14.01 -4.91 -13.14
N MET A 124 13.58 -3.81 -12.51
CA MET A 124 12.29 -3.17 -12.84
C MET A 124 12.33 -2.48 -14.21
N SER A 125 11.24 -2.60 -14.97
CA SER A 125 11.10 -1.95 -16.28
C SER A 125 10.76 -0.46 -16.16
N CYS A 126 10.07 -0.06 -15.09
CA CYS A 126 9.66 1.32 -14.85
C CYS A 126 10.85 2.29 -14.68
N SER A 127 10.62 3.58 -14.79
CA SER A 127 11.63 4.59 -14.54
C SER A 127 11.92 4.72 -13.03
N TYR A 128 13.14 5.15 -12.67
CA TYR A 128 13.43 5.43 -11.27
C TYR A 128 12.58 6.59 -10.70
N LYS A 129 12.09 7.48 -11.57
CA LYS A 129 11.18 8.56 -11.18
C LYS A 129 9.80 8.04 -10.79
N ASP A 130 9.31 7.01 -11.47
CA ASP A 130 8.05 6.35 -11.10
C ASP A 130 8.19 5.65 -9.75
N ILE A 131 9.31 4.97 -9.52
CA ILE A 131 9.64 4.36 -8.23
C ILE A 131 9.68 5.42 -7.12
N ARG A 132 10.37 6.54 -7.38
CA ARG A 132 10.45 7.67 -6.44
C ARG A 132 9.07 8.21 -6.10
N ASN A 133 8.26 8.52 -7.10
CA ASN A 133 6.94 9.10 -6.91
C ASN A 133 6.01 8.16 -6.13
N ALA A 134 6.02 6.88 -6.46
CA ALA A 134 5.22 5.86 -5.78
C ALA A 134 5.66 5.69 -4.31
N ILE A 135 6.95 5.54 -4.06
CA ILE A 135 7.49 5.37 -2.70
C ILE A 135 7.20 6.62 -1.85
N ILE A 136 7.47 7.82 -2.36
CA ILE A 136 7.22 9.05 -1.62
C ILE A 136 5.72 9.21 -1.31
N SER A 137 4.84 8.96 -2.27
CA SER A 137 3.40 9.06 -2.06
C SER A 137 2.94 8.13 -0.92
N ILE A 138 3.30 6.86 -0.98
CA ILE A 138 2.86 5.89 0.03
C ILE A 138 3.56 6.12 1.37
N ALA A 139 4.86 6.42 1.35
CA ALA A 139 5.63 6.65 2.57
C ALA A 139 5.23 7.94 3.30
N THR A 140 4.82 9.00 2.60
CA THR A 140 4.30 10.23 3.22
C THR A 140 2.88 10.05 3.74
N TYR A 141 2.03 9.35 3.00
CA TYR A 141 0.69 8.98 3.47
C TYR A 141 0.76 8.17 4.77
N SER A 142 1.63 7.18 4.81
CA SER A 142 1.85 6.30 5.97
C SER A 142 2.62 6.96 7.10
N LYS A 143 3.16 8.16 6.90
CA LYS A 143 4.10 8.85 7.80
C LYS A 143 5.42 8.11 8.03
N ALA A 144 5.74 7.11 7.22
CA ALA A 144 7.05 6.46 7.22
C ALA A 144 8.17 7.41 6.72
N MET A 145 7.80 8.40 5.90
CA MET A 145 8.66 9.54 5.54
C MET A 145 7.96 10.85 5.86
N ILE A 146 8.75 11.84 6.24
CA ILE A 146 8.30 13.18 6.60
C ILE A 146 8.92 14.17 5.62
N ASN A 147 8.14 15.14 5.17
CA ASN A 147 8.64 16.28 4.41
C ASN A 147 9.41 17.21 5.38
N ASP A 148 10.68 17.44 5.08
CA ASP A 148 11.61 18.24 5.90
C ASP A 148 11.96 19.58 5.22
N GLY A 149 11.01 20.17 4.50
CA GLY A 149 11.17 21.41 3.76
C GLY A 149 11.03 21.22 2.25
N ALA A 150 11.22 22.29 1.46
CA ALA A 150 10.94 22.33 0.02
C ALA A 150 11.53 21.14 -0.75
N SER A 151 10.73 20.12 -0.98
CA SER A 151 11.07 18.88 -1.71
C SER A 151 12.12 17.97 -1.02
N SER A 152 12.41 18.19 0.25
CA SER A 152 13.29 17.34 1.06
C SER A 152 12.47 16.38 1.92
N TYR A 153 12.89 15.12 1.98
CA TYR A 153 12.22 14.07 2.76
C TYR A 153 13.24 13.36 3.64
N LYS A 154 12.82 12.97 4.82
CA LYS A 154 13.58 12.12 5.74
C LYS A 154 12.73 10.93 6.19
N LEU A 155 13.39 9.84 6.59
CA LEU A 155 12.73 8.75 7.27
C LEU A 155 12.21 9.21 8.62
N ASN A 156 10.98 8.84 8.94
CA ASN A 156 10.44 9.05 10.26
C ASN A 156 11.07 8.03 11.21
N GLN A 157 11.75 8.52 12.24
CA GLN A 157 12.39 7.70 13.28
C GLN A 157 11.53 7.58 14.54
N ASP A 158 10.42 8.33 14.60
CA ASP A 158 9.49 8.19 15.71
C ASP A 158 8.89 6.78 15.65
N GLU A 159 9.05 6.05 16.74
CA GLU A 159 8.39 4.75 16.86
C GLU A 159 6.89 4.99 16.80
N VAL A 160 6.30 4.69 15.64
CA VAL A 160 4.86 4.43 15.62
C VAL A 160 4.68 3.35 16.67
N SER A 161 3.73 3.53 17.56
CA SER A 161 3.43 2.52 18.55
C SER A 161 2.92 1.25 17.83
N TYR A 162 3.88 0.45 17.33
CA TYR A 162 3.60 -0.85 16.73
C TYR A 162 2.75 -1.70 17.66
N ILE A 163 2.88 -1.48 18.98
CA ILE A 163 2.11 -2.17 20.01
C ILE A 163 0.62 -1.83 19.86
N GLU A 164 0.26 -0.56 19.74
CA GLU A 164 -1.15 -0.14 19.57
C GLU A 164 -1.75 -0.67 18.27
N ILE A 165 -0.98 -0.67 17.18
CA ILE A 165 -1.42 -1.19 15.90
C ILE A 165 -1.57 -2.70 15.96
N LEU A 166 -0.63 -3.41 16.57
CA LEU A 166 -0.71 -4.86 16.78
C LEU A 166 -1.87 -5.24 17.68
N GLU A 167 -2.13 -4.48 18.75
CA GLU A 167 -3.28 -4.69 19.62
C GLU A 167 -4.59 -4.48 18.87
N LEU A 168 -4.69 -3.45 18.05
CA LEU A 168 -5.84 -3.22 17.18
C LEU A 168 -6.02 -4.36 16.18
N ALA A 169 -4.93 -4.79 15.55
CA ALA A 169 -4.92 -5.92 14.64
C ALA A 169 -5.39 -7.22 15.29
N LEU A 170 -4.93 -7.49 16.48
CA LEU A 170 -5.32 -8.67 17.25
C LEU A 170 -6.80 -8.63 17.68
N LYS A 171 -7.32 -7.47 18.05
CA LYS A 171 -8.75 -7.30 18.35
C LYS A 171 -9.64 -7.59 17.15
N PHE A 172 -9.28 -7.08 15.96
CA PHE A 172 -10.03 -7.36 14.73
C PHE A 172 -9.96 -8.84 14.35
N LYS A 173 -8.79 -9.47 14.45
CA LYS A 173 -8.64 -10.90 14.19
C LYS A 173 -9.51 -11.75 15.12
N ALA A 174 -9.53 -11.43 16.41
CA ALA A 174 -10.37 -12.12 17.39
C ALA A 174 -11.88 -11.94 17.07
N SER A 175 -12.29 -10.77 16.59
CA SER A 175 -13.66 -10.52 16.15
C SER A 175 -14.04 -11.33 14.90
N ASP A 176 -13.15 -11.41 13.91
CA ASP A 176 -13.34 -12.21 12.71
C ASP A 176 -13.43 -13.71 13.02
N ASP A 177 -12.55 -14.22 13.89
CA ASP A 177 -12.54 -15.62 14.32
C ASP A 177 -13.82 -15.99 15.08
N ASN A 178 -14.37 -15.08 15.88
CA ASN A 178 -15.64 -15.29 16.59
C ASN A 178 -16.84 -15.27 15.64
N ALA A 179 -16.83 -14.41 14.61
CA ALA A 179 -17.87 -14.38 13.60
C ALA A 179 -17.91 -15.66 12.74
N LEU A 180 -16.73 -16.22 12.43
CA LEU A 180 -16.62 -17.51 11.72
C LEU A 180 -17.06 -18.71 12.55
N ARG A 181 -16.92 -18.67 13.89
CA ARG A 181 -17.37 -19.74 14.79
C ARG A 181 -18.86 -19.69 15.10
N ALA A 182 -19.52 -18.56 14.85
CA ALA A 182 -20.95 -18.37 15.06
C ALA A 182 -21.82 -18.75 13.84
N GLN A 183 -21.21 -19.09 12.70
CA GLN A 183 -21.84 -19.65 11.51
C GLN A 183 -21.79 -21.18 11.53
#